data_f07e638ee9469b1afd609af7558e56ad
#
_entry.id   f07e638ee9469b1afd609af7558e56ad
#
_cell.length_a   1.000
_cell.length_b   1.000
_cell.length_c   1.000
_cell.angle_alpha   90.00
_cell.angle_beta   90.00
_cell.angle_gamma   90.00
#
_symmetry.space_group_name_H-M   'P 1'
#
loop_
_entity.id
_entity.type
_entity.pdbx_description
1 polymer ?
#
loop_
_entity_poly.entity_id
_entity_poly.type
_entity_poly.pdbx_seq_one_letter_code
_entity_poly.pdbx_strand_id
1 'polypeptide(L)'
;LSRFRTGKESAKVLAGLADGTVDIVIGTHKLLSDKAQFKNLGLVVIDEEHRFGVRQKEVLRKIRAEVDVLTLTATPIPRTLSMSLEGIRDFSVIATAPERRLAVKTFVTSEQDGTIREAVLRELKRGGQVYYLHNEVNTIENARARLETLVPEARIAVAHGQMHERELEHVMRDFYQQRFNVLLCSTIIETGIDVPSANTIIIERADKFGLAQLHQLRGRVGRSHHQAYAYLLTPPDGAFTKDAQKRLDAIQALEDLGSGFYLAMHDLEIRGAGEVLGEHQSGEIAEVGYDLYNRMLMQAVKALKRGETPQAGDPLQLSTDINLHAPALLPSAYVPDVSQRLAFYKAFASAEDRAALEKSTEALVDCYGKLPDAARRLIEVHKLRLKCEAIGIRRIDAAPAAIIIAFTPKPNLDPLALVKLLQSRRDAQMLGPERLKLNVANPDPEKRLQTVYDVLAKLALPSEPLPPAPAAPGTSSMSLRKPKGGKSAPAVSRSSKPPRR
;
A
#
# COMPACT_ATOMS: atom_id res chain seq x y z
N LEU A 1 16.89 -6.48 -24.11
CA LEU A 1 16.54 -7.84 -24.51
C LEU A 1 15.04 -8.00 -24.53
N SER A 2 14.47 -8.18 -25.73
CA SER A 2 13.03 -8.41 -25.91
C SER A 2 12.81 -9.47 -26.99
N ARG A 3 11.57 -9.89 -27.20
CA ARG A 3 11.20 -10.80 -28.29
C ARG A 3 11.33 -10.17 -29.69
N PHE A 4 11.41 -8.84 -29.77
CA PHE A 4 11.56 -8.09 -31.04
C PHE A 4 13.00 -8.01 -31.54
N ARG A 5 13.98 -8.46 -30.76
CA ARG A 5 15.37 -8.54 -31.17
C ARG A 5 15.69 -9.85 -31.87
N THR A 6 16.50 -9.78 -32.92
CA THR A 6 16.97 -10.96 -33.61
C THR A 6 17.83 -11.83 -32.68
N GLY A 7 17.93 -13.12 -32.99
CA GLY A 7 18.78 -14.04 -32.24
C GLY A 7 20.24 -13.57 -32.16
N LYS A 8 20.77 -12.98 -33.25
CA LYS A 8 22.13 -12.49 -33.38
C LYS A 8 22.38 -11.26 -32.47
N GLU A 9 21.44 -10.30 -32.45
CA GLU A 9 21.50 -9.15 -31.55
C GLU A 9 21.39 -9.56 -30.08
N SER A 10 20.47 -10.49 -29.78
CA SER A 10 20.30 -11.00 -28.42
C SER A 10 21.57 -11.70 -27.92
N ALA A 11 22.24 -12.50 -28.75
CA ALA A 11 23.49 -13.16 -28.42
C ALA A 11 24.62 -12.15 -28.14
N LYS A 12 24.70 -11.06 -28.94
CA LYS A 12 25.69 -9.98 -28.72
C LYS A 12 25.48 -9.29 -27.37
N VAL A 13 24.22 -8.99 -27.01
CA VAL A 13 23.92 -8.35 -25.72
C VAL A 13 24.24 -9.28 -24.55
N LEU A 14 23.90 -10.58 -24.65
CA LEU A 14 24.20 -11.57 -23.63
C LEU A 14 25.70 -11.75 -23.42
N ALA A 15 26.50 -11.77 -24.50
CA ALA A 15 27.96 -11.79 -24.41
C ALA A 15 28.48 -10.54 -23.71
N GLY A 16 27.98 -9.34 -24.07
CA GLY A 16 28.38 -8.10 -23.42
C GLY A 16 28.01 -7.98 -21.95
N LEU A 17 26.94 -8.67 -21.49
CA LEU A 17 26.63 -8.77 -20.05
C LEU A 17 27.63 -9.66 -19.32
N ALA A 18 28.05 -10.76 -19.95
CA ALA A 18 28.98 -11.73 -19.35
C ALA A 18 30.43 -11.19 -19.30
N ASP A 19 30.85 -10.41 -20.32
CA ASP A 19 32.18 -9.82 -20.36
C ASP A 19 32.26 -8.44 -19.64
N GLY A 20 31.10 -7.82 -19.34
CA GLY A 20 31.00 -6.54 -18.64
C GLY A 20 31.21 -5.32 -19.53
N THR A 21 31.00 -5.45 -20.85
CA THR A 21 31.01 -4.30 -21.78
C THR A 21 29.66 -3.60 -21.87
N VAL A 22 28.60 -4.19 -21.30
CA VAL A 22 27.27 -3.61 -21.19
C VAL A 22 27.00 -3.21 -19.75
N ASP A 23 26.86 -1.91 -19.47
CA ASP A 23 26.62 -1.35 -18.14
C ASP A 23 25.13 -1.36 -17.77
N ILE A 24 24.24 -1.12 -18.73
CA ILE A 24 22.79 -1.06 -18.53
C ILE A 24 22.10 -1.94 -19.57
N VAL A 25 21.25 -2.83 -19.11
CA VAL A 25 20.40 -3.64 -19.97
C VAL A 25 18.93 -3.45 -19.62
N ILE A 26 18.10 -3.25 -20.64
CA ILE A 26 16.64 -3.20 -20.52
C ILE A 26 16.06 -4.39 -21.27
N GLY A 27 15.12 -5.08 -20.63
CA GLY A 27 14.50 -6.25 -21.24
C GLY A 27 13.29 -6.75 -20.50
N THR A 28 12.67 -7.77 -21.09
CA THR A 28 11.54 -8.48 -20.49
C THR A 28 12.04 -9.60 -19.56
N HIS A 29 11.14 -10.47 -19.12
CA HIS A 29 11.46 -11.67 -18.34
C HIS A 29 12.58 -12.56 -18.95
N LYS A 30 12.97 -12.33 -20.21
CA LYS A 30 14.16 -13.00 -20.83
C LYS A 30 15.46 -12.73 -20.06
N LEU A 31 15.55 -11.60 -19.36
CA LEU A 31 16.68 -11.29 -18.48
C LEU A 31 16.77 -12.19 -17.23
N LEU A 32 15.68 -12.87 -16.89
CA LEU A 32 15.63 -13.81 -15.76
C LEU A 32 15.91 -15.26 -16.19
N SER A 33 16.37 -15.48 -17.44
CA SER A 33 16.75 -16.81 -17.93
C SER A 33 18.19 -17.14 -17.56
N ASP A 34 18.50 -18.44 -17.40
CA ASP A 34 19.85 -18.92 -17.10
C ASP A 34 20.91 -18.52 -18.14
N LYS A 35 20.47 -18.03 -19.31
CA LYS A 35 21.36 -17.52 -20.37
C LYS A 35 21.88 -16.11 -20.10
N ALA A 36 21.24 -15.37 -19.21
CA ALA A 36 21.67 -14.01 -18.86
C ALA A 36 22.65 -14.07 -17.68
N GLN A 37 23.93 -14.10 -17.97
CA GLN A 37 24.99 -14.04 -16.98
C GLN A 37 25.49 -12.61 -16.86
N PHE A 38 25.54 -12.08 -15.63
CA PHE A 38 25.98 -10.75 -15.32
C PHE A 38 27.35 -10.80 -14.65
N LYS A 39 28.34 -10.06 -15.16
CA LYS A 39 29.67 -10.00 -14.55
C LYS A 39 29.64 -9.33 -13.19
N ASN A 40 28.97 -8.16 -13.09
CA ASN A 40 28.87 -7.38 -11.87
C ASN A 40 27.47 -6.73 -11.81
N LEU A 41 26.49 -7.45 -11.31
CA LEU A 41 25.14 -6.92 -11.15
C LEU A 41 25.03 -6.18 -9.81
N GLY A 42 24.77 -4.87 -9.83
CA GLY A 42 24.63 -4.04 -8.63
C GLY A 42 23.21 -3.59 -8.36
N LEU A 43 22.40 -3.36 -9.41
CA LEU A 43 21.04 -2.88 -9.25
C LEU A 43 20.09 -3.57 -10.22
N VAL A 44 18.92 -3.99 -9.70
CA VAL A 44 17.82 -4.50 -10.50
C VAL A 44 16.60 -3.60 -10.31
N VAL A 45 16.07 -3.06 -11.40
CA VAL A 45 14.83 -2.29 -11.41
C VAL A 45 13.72 -3.14 -12.02
N ILE A 46 12.64 -3.33 -11.28
CA ILE A 46 11.51 -4.17 -11.68
C ILE A 46 10.26 -3.31 -11.79
N ASP A 47 9.68 -3.28 -12.99
CA ASP A 47 8.39 -2.64 -13.21
C ASP A 47 7.26 -3.68 -13.13
N GLU A 48 6.21 -3.37 -12.37
CA GLU A 48 5.00 -4.19 -12.20
C GLU A 48 5.31 -5.66 -11.80
N GLU A 49 6.03 -5.86 -10.70
CA GLU A 49 6.43 -7.17 -10.17
C GLU A 49 5.27 -8.19 -10.07
N HIS A 50 4.05 -7.71 -9.86
CA HIS A 50 2.88 -8.57 -9.73
C HIS A 50 2.56 -9.37 -11.00
N ARG A 51 3.08 -8.96 -12.16
CA ARG A 51 2.90 -9.66 -13.45
C ARG A 51 3.82 -10.86 -13.64
N PHE A 52 4.81 -11.04 -12.76
CA PHE A 52 5.73 -12.17 -12.85
C PHE A 52 5.11 -13.45 -12.28
N GLY A 53 5.30 -14.56 -13.01
CA GLY A 53 4.93 -15.89 -12.55
C GLY A 53 5.84 -16.41 -11.42
N VAL A 54 5.46 -17.52 -10.80
CA VAL A 54 6.16 -18.11 -9.63
C VAL A 54 7.65 -18.34 -9.90
N ARG A 55 8.01 -18.98 -11.01
CA ARG A 55 9.41 -19.25 -11.38
C ARG A 55 10.24 -17.97 -11.49
N GLN A 56 9.68 -16.92 -12.08
CA GLN A 56 10.35 -15.64 -12.24
C GLN A 56 10.56 -14.94 -10.89
N LYS A 57 9.58 -15.03 -10.00
CA LYS A 57 9.68 -14.52 -8.62
C LYS A 57 10.75 -15.26 -7.80
N GLU A 58 10.91 -16.56 -8.01
CA GLU A 58 11.98 -17.34 -7.36
C GLU A 58 13.37 -16.90 -7.83
N VAL A 59 13.57 -16.69 -9.14
CA VAL A 59 14.83 -16.16 -9.66
C VAL A 59 15.12 -14.77 -9.09
N LEU A 60 14.13 -13.88 -9.07
CA LEU A 60 14.25 -12.55 -8.48
C LEU A 60 14.57 -12.61 -6.98
N ARG A 61 14.00 -13.59 -6.25
CA ARG A 61 14.29 -13.79 -4.83
C ARG A 61 15.76 -14.16 -4.59
N LYS A 62 16.34 -14.99 -5.44
CA LYS A 62 17.79 -15.33 -5.38
C LYS A 62 18.65 -14.10 -5.66
N ILE A 63 18.32 -13.33 -6.68
CA ILE A 63 19.05 -12.10 -7.05
C ILE A 63 18.98 -11.07 -5.91
N ARG A 64 17.83 -10.91 -5.24
CA ARG A 64 17.64 -9.99 -4.11
C ARG A 64 18.55 -10.24 -2.90
N ALA A 65 19.08 -11.43 -2.77
CA ALA A 65 20.00 -11.74 -1.66
C ALA A 65 21.37 -11.07 -1.80
N GLU A 66 21.75 -10.68 -3.03
CA GLU A 66 23.11 -10.21 -3.35
C GLU A 66 23.13 -8.81 -4.02
N VAL A 67 21.97 -8.27 -4.41
CA VAL A 67 21.86 -7.08 -5.26
C VAL A 67 20.76 -6.15 -4.76
N ASP A 68 20.97 -4.85 -4.85
CA ASP A 68 19.93 -3.86 -4.58
C ASP A 68 18.77 -3.99 -5.58
N VAL A 69 17.54 -3.98 -5.07
CA VAL A 69 16.33 -4.14 -5.89
C VAL A 69 15.34 -3.02 -5.67
N LEU A 70 15.05 -2.29 -6.74
CA LEU A 70 14.00 -1.28 -6.80
C LEU A 70 12.79 -1.83 -7.55
N THR A 71 11.64 -1.86 -6.90
CA THR A 71 10.37 -2.28 -7.52
C THR A 71 9.47 -1.07 -7.74
N LEU A 72 8.99 -0.91 -8.97
CA LEU A 72 8.05 0.14 -9.35
C LEU A 72 6.67 -0.46 -9.57
N THR A 73 5.62 0.26 -9.20
CA THR A 73 4.22 -0.11 -9.53
C THR A 73 3.33 1.11 -9.53
N ALA A 74 2.35 1.13 -10.44
CA ALA A 74 1.30 2.14 -10.46
C ALA A 74 0.18 1.82 -9.45
N THR A 75 0.00 0.54 -9.13
CA THR A 75 -1.05 0.03 -8.23
C THR A 75 -0.42 -0.97 -7.27
N PRO A 76 0.03 -0.55 -6.08
CA PRO A 76 0.60 -1.46 -5.11
C PRO A 76 -0.45 -2.51 -4.73
N ILE A 77 -0.05 -3.78 -4.74
CA ILE A 77 -0.91 -4.85 -4.23
C ILE A 77 -1.13 -4.59 -2.73
N PRO A 78 -2.34 -4.81 -2.19
CA PRO A 78 -2.63 -4.63 -0.77
C PRO A 78 -1.59 -5.28 0.16
N ARG A 79 -1.10 -6.47 -0.18
CA ARG A 79 -0.04 -7.15 0.57
C ARG A 79 1.29 -6.38 0.57
N THR A 80 1.72 -5.85 -0.58
CA THR A 80 2.96 -5.05 -0.67
C THR A 80 2.82 -3.75 0.11
N LEU A 81 1.64 -3.15 0.09
CA LEU A 81 1.32 -1.96 0.86
C LEU A 81 1.33 -2.26 2.37
N SER A 82 0.72 -3.36 2.82
CA SER A 82 0.77 -3.82 4.21
C SER A 82 2.21 -4.02 4.68
N MET A 83 3.02 -4.78 3.93
CA MET A 83 4.45 -4.99 4.26
C MET A 83 5.26 -3.70 4.34
N SER A 84 4.90 -2.68 3.59
CA SER A 84 5.55 -1.36 3.63
C SER A 84 5.09 -0.54 4.84
N LEU A 85 3.80 -0.55 5.13
CA LEU A 85 3.24 0.08 6.32
C LEU A 85 3.79 -0.54 7.62
N GLU A 86 4.08 -1.83 7.59
CA GLU A 86 4.68 -2.58 8.69
C GLU A 86 6.20 -2.37 8.82
N GLY A 87 6.82 -1.59 7.92
CA GLY A 87 8.26 -1.29 7.95
C GLY A 87 9.17 -2.44 7.53
N ILE A 88 8.63 -3.45 6.83
CA ILE A 88 9.39 -4.59 6.29
C ILE A 88 10.10 -4.17 4.99
N ARG A 89 9.55 -3.18 4.26
CA ARG A 89 10.14 -2.61 3.05
C ARG A 89 10.11 -1.09 3.13
N ASP A 90 11.17 -0.46 2.64
CA ASP A 90 11.15 0.97 2.38
C ASP A 90 10.21 1.28 1.23
N PHE A 91 9.50 2.42 1.34
CA PHE A 91 8.45 2.79 0.42
C PHE A 91 8.49 4.29 0.15
N SER A 92 8.41 4.66 -1.12
CA SER A 92 8.31 6.05 -1.54
C SER A 92 7.17 6.23 -2.52
N VAL A 93 6.40 7.32 -2.37
CA VAL A 93 5.31 7.67 -3.27
C VAL A 93 5.75 8.82 -4.17
N ILE A 94 5.70 8.61 -5.48
CA ILE A 94 5.91 9.66 -6.48
C ILE A 94 4.53 10.25 -6.80
N ALA A 95 4.15 11.31 -6.09
CA ALA A 95 2.84 11.97 -6.24
C ALA A 95 2.86 13.18 -7.17
N THR A 96 4.04 13.72 -7.50
CA THR A 96 4.16 14.89 -8.35
C THR A 96 4.00 14.52 -9.82
N ALA A 97 3.00 15.10 -10.47
CA ALA A 97 2.79 14.91 -11.90
C ALA A 97 3.86 15.63 -12.73
N PRO A 98 4.24 15.12 -13.92
CA PRO A 98 5.06 15.86 -14.87
C PRO A 98 4.38 17.16 -15.31
N GLU A 99 5.14 18.25 -15.44
CA GLU A 99 4.65 19.62 -15.62
C GLU A 99 3.65 19.84 -16.78
N ARG A 100 3.54 19.04 -17.75
CA ARG A 100 2.66 19.24 -18.91
C ARG A 100 1.58 18.18 -19.09
N ARG A 101 1.41 17.33 -18.07
CA ARG A 101 0.45 16.24 -18.14
C ARG A 101 -0.87 16.64 -17.50
N LEU A 102 -1.93 16.58 -18.31
CA LEU A 102 -3.29 16.84 -17.84
C LEU A 102 -3.90 15.58 -17.24
N ALA A 103 -4.69 15.76 -16.19
CA ALA A 103 -5.47 14.66 -15.60
C ALA A 103 -6.47 14.09 -16.64
N VAL A 104 -6.69 12.79 -16.59
CA VAL A 104 -7.64 12.10 -17.47
C VAL A 104 -9.05 12.34 -16.93
N LYS A 105 -9.91 13.03 -17.69
CA LYS A 105 -11.32 13.20 -17.33
C LYS A 105 -12.05 11.88 -17.44
N THR A 106 -12.61 11.42 -16.32
CA THR A 106 -13.25 10.12 -16.21
C THR A 106 -14.76 10.27 -16.09
N PHE A 107 -15.52 9.61 -16.97
CA PHE A 107 -16.96 9.61 -16.97
C PHE A 107 -17.47 8.18 -16.74
N VAL A 108 -18.33 8.01 -15.75
CA VAL A 108 -19.11 6.78 -15.54
C VAL A 108 -20.50 7.04 -16.06
N THR A 109 -20.93 6.31 -17.07
CA THR A 109 -22.23 6.51 -17.71
C THR A 109 -22.83 5.19 -18.22
N SER A 110 -24.14 5.14 -18.36
CA SER A 110 -24.79 4.01 -19.02
C SER A 110 -24.37 3.93 -20.49
N GLU A 111 -24.30 2.69 -21.00
CA GLU A 111 -23.97 2.44 -22.41
C GLU A 111 -25.07 2.99 -23.32
N GLN A 112 -24.71 3.99 -24.14
CA GLN A 112 -25.59 4.62 -25.11
C GLN A 112 -24.82 4.89 -26.40
N ASP A 113 -25.42 4.55 -27.53
CA ASP A 113 -24.81 4.73 -28.85
C ASP A 113 -24.44 6.19 -29.14
N GLY A 114 -25.27 7.13 -28.71
CA GLY A 114 -24.99 8.57 -28.83
C GLY A 114 -23.72 9.01 -28.12
N THR A 115 -23.50 8.54 -26.90
CA THR A 115 -22.31 8.86 -26.12
C THR A 115 -21.05 8.25 -26.76
N ILE A 116 -21.13 7.00 -27.22
CA ILE A 116 -20.02 6.31 -27.89
C ILE A 116 -19.64 7.06 -29.17
N ARG A 117 -20.64 7.38 -30.01
CA ARG A 117 -20.43 8.12 -31.25
C ARG A 117 -19.79 9.48 -31.01
N GLU A 118 -20.31 10.25 -30.05
CA GLU A 118 -19.77 11.56 -29.71
C GLU A 118 -18.32 11.47 -29.23
N ALA A 119 -18.03 10.54 -28.34
CA ALA A 119 -16.69 10.34 -27.78
C ALA A 119 -15.65 9.99 -28.88
N VAL A 120 -16.00 9.06 -29.78
CA VAL A 120 -15.15 8.67 -30.91
C VAL A 120 -14.95 9.85 -31.86
N LEU A 121 -16.03 10.48 -32.33
CA LEU A 121 -15.95 11.61 -33.30
C LEU A 121 -15.18 12.80 -32.74
N ARG A 122 -15.28 13.10 -31.45
CA ARG A 122 -14.49 14.16 -30.80
C ARG A 122 -13.00 13.89 -30.93
N GLU A 123 -12.59 12.65 -30.69
CA GLU A 123 -11.19 12.27 -30.80
C GLU A 123 -10.69 12.32 -32.24
N LEU A 124 -11.48 11.76 -33.19
CA LEU A 124 -11.13 11.73 -34.60
C LEU A 124 -11.00 13.15 -35.19
N LYS A 125 -11.89 14.08 -34.82
CA LYS A 125 -11.86 15.48 -35.30
C LYS A 125 -10.57 16.22 -34.91
N ARG A 126 -9.93 15.84 -33.78
CA ARG A 126 -8.65 16.43 -33.38
C ARG A 126 -7.43 15.64 -33.85
N GLY A 127 -7.64 14.61 -34.70
CA GLY A 127 -6.55 13.78 -35.23
C GLY A 127 -6.01 12.73 -34.26
N GLY A 128 -6.68 12.49 -33.13
CA GLY A 128 -6.30 11.50 -32.15
C GLY A 128 -6.83 10.10 -32.44
N GLN A 129 -6.53 9.18 -31.54
CA GLN A 129 -6.94 7.78 -31.65
C GLN A 129 -7.70 7.34 -30.40
N VAL A 130 -8.51 6.29 -30.54
CA VAL A 130 -9.40 5.76 -29.49
C VAL A 130 -9.05 4.31 -29.20
N TYR A 131 -8.91 3.97 -27.90
CA TYR A 131 -9.02 2.61 -27.43
C TYR A 131 -10.48 2.30 -27.12
N TYR A 132 -11.01 1.24 -27.71
CA TYR A 132 -12.32 0.71 -27.40
C TYR A 132 -12.18 -0.68 -26.79
N LEU A 133 -12.45 -0.84 -25.52
CA LEU A 133 -12.26 -2.08 -24.78
C LEU A 133 -13.54 -2.90 -24.73
N HIS A 134 -13.50 -4.08 -25.35
CA HIS A 134 -14.52 -5.10 -25.31
C HIS A 134 -13.91 -6.42 -24.81
N ASN A 135 -14.30 -6.86 -23.62
CA ASN A 135 -13.58 -7.94 -22.93
C ASN A 135 -13.99 -9.36 -23.35
N GLU A 136 -14.99 -9.51 -24.21
CA GLU A 136 -15.51 -10.80 -24.65
C GLU A 136 -15.02 -11.10 -26.08
N VAL A 137 -13.94 -11.89 -26.21
CA VAL A 137 -13.31 -12.18 -27.52
C VAL A 137 -14.29 -12.83 -28.50
N ASN A 138 -15.21 -13.68 -28.01
CA ASN A 138 -16.19 -14.38 -28.87
C ASN A 138 -17.19 -13.43 -29.53
N THR A 139 -17.43 -12.25 -28.98
CA THR A 139 -18.39 -11.26 -29.47
C THR A 139 -17.73 -10.01 -30.04
N ILE A 140 -16.39 -9.98 -30.10
CA ILE A 140 -15.62 -8.80 -30.53
C ILE A 140 -15.93 -8.37 -31.97
N GLU A 141 -16.18 -9.32 -32.87
CA GLU A 141 -16.56 -9.02 -34.25
C GLU A 141 -17.97 -8.42 -34.36
N ASN A 142 -18.89 -8.80 -33.47
CA ASN A 142 -20.21 -8.15 -33.38
C ASN A 142 -20.07 -6.70 -32.90
N ALA A 143 -19.20 -6.48 -31.89
CA ALA A 143 -18.89 -5.14 -31.42
C ALA A 143 -18.23 -4.30 -32.53
N ARG A 144 -17.38 -4.87 -33.35
CA ARG A 144 -16.79 -4.24 -34.53
C ARG A 144 -17.88 -3.78 -35.53
N ALA A 145 -18.75 -4.70 -35.94
CA ALA A 145 -19.83 -4.40 -36.89
C ALA A 145 -20.77 -3.28 -36.36
N ARG A 146 -21.08 -3.31 -35.06
CA ARG A 146 -21.86 -2.25 -34.41
C ARG A 146 -21.13 -0.90 -34.49
N LEU A 147 -19.83 -0.86 -34.16
CA LEU A 147 -19.05 0.38 -34.22
C LEU A 147 -18.88 0.91 -35.65
N GLU A 148 -18.68 0.06 -36.65
CA GLU A 148 -18.63 0.44 -38.06
C GLU A 148 -19.95 1.08 -38.54
N THR A 149 -21.08 0.56 -38.04
CA THR A 149 -22.39 1.14 -38.31
C THR A 149 -22.59 2.47 -37.57
N LEU A 150 -22.15 2.54 -36.31
CA LEU A 150 -22.34 3.71 -35.46
C LEU A 150 -21.44 4.88 -35.87
N VAL A 151 -20.19 4.60 -36.26
CA VAL A 151 -19.17 5.60 -36.64
C VAL A 151 -18.51 5.17 -37.96
N PRO A 152 -19.19 5.39 -39.10
CA PRO A 152 -18.64 4.98 -40.42
C PRO A 152 -17.32 5.69 -40.78
N GLU A 153 -17.03 6.81 -40.12
CA GLU A 153 -15.79 7.57 -40.30
C GLU A 153 -14.56 6.91 -39.64
N ALA A 154 -14.79 5.92 -38.78
CA ALA A 154 -13.75 5.26 -38.04
C ALA A 154 -13.08 4.16 -38.88
N ARG A 155 -11.74 4.10 -38.82
CA ARG A 155 -10.94 2.98 -39.33
C ARG A 155 -10.59 2.10 -38.14
N ILE A 156 -11.28 0.96 -38.02
CA ILE A 156 -11.25 0.10 -36.85
C ILE A 156 -10.30 -1.07 -37.08
N ALA A 157 -9.37 -1.30 -36.16
CA ALA A 157 -8.59 -2.52 -36.07
C ALA A 157 -9.00 -3.31 -34.82
N VAL A 158 -8.96 -4.65 -34.91
CA VAL A 158 -9.26 -5.56 -33.81
C VAL A 158 -7.97 -6.15 -33.27
N ALA A 159 -7.85 -6.24 -31.93
CA ALA A 159 -6.72 -6.85 -31.27
C ALA A 159 -7.14 -7.58 -29.98
N HIS A 160 -6.84 -8.88 -29.85
CA HIS A 160 -7.19 -9.66 -28.67
C HIS A 160 -6.15 -10.75 -28.35
N GLY A 161 -6.19 -11.28 -27.13
CA GLY A 161 -5.18 -12.19 -26.60
C GLY A 161 -5.11 -13.57 -27.28
N GLN A 162 -6.10 -13.93 -28.08
CA GLN A 162 -6.12 -15.20 -28.85
C GLN A 162 -5.51 -15.08 -30.26
N MET A 163 -5.18 -13.83 -30.68
CA MET A 163 -4.51 -13.62 -31.95
C MET A 163 -3.08 -14.16 -31.93
N HIS A 164 -2.59 -14.58 -33.12
CA HIS A 164 -1.20 -14.96 -33.23
C HIS A 164 -0.28 -13.77 -32.95
N GLU A 165 0.81 -13.98 -32.20
CA GLU A 165 1.69 -12.92 -31.71
C GLU A 165 2.19 -11.96 -32.81
N ARG A 166 2.52 -12.50 -33.99
CA ARG A 166 2.99 -11.68 -35.14
C ARG A 166 1.89 -10.77 -35.68
N GLU A 167 0.69 -11.28 -35.76
CA GLU A 167 -0.48 -10.54 -36.23
C GLU A 167 -0.80 -9.40 -35.26
N LEU A 168 -0.82 -9.70 -33.96
CA LEU A 168 -1.01 -8.72 -32.92
C LEU A 168 0.05 -7.60 -32.98
N GLU A 169 1.31 -7.98 -33.17
CA GLU A 169 2.41 -7.01 -33.34
C GLU A 169 2.20 -6.11 -34.54
N HIS A 170 1.72 -6.69 -35.66
CA HIS A 170 1.44 -5.94 -36.88
C HIS A 170 0.32 -4.91 -36.66
N VAL A 171 -0.79 -5.33 -36.07
CA VAL A 171 -1.92 -4.43 -35.74
C VAL A 171 -1.48 -3.32 -34.81
N MET A 172 -0.70 -3.62 -33.78
CA MET A 172 -0.22 -2.62 -32.83
C MET A 172 0.75 -1.61 -33.47
N ARG A 173 1.61 -2.07 -34.38
CA ARG A 173 2.51 -1.21 -35.15
C ARG A 173 1.73 -0.28 -36.07
N ASP A 174 0.74 -0.81 -36.77
CA ASP A 174 -0.10 -0.03 -37.67
C ASP A 174 -0.95 0.99 -36.90
N PHE A 175 -1.44 0.64 -35.71
CA PHE A 175 -2.11 1.57 -34.82
C PHE A 175 -1.16 2.68 -34.36
N TYR A 176 0.05 2.37 -33.93
CA TYR A 176 1.06 3.36 -33.56
C TYR A 176 1.38 4.33 -34.72
N GLN A 177 1.40 3.80 -35.96
CA GLN A 177 1.59 4.59 -37.19
C GLN A 177 0.33 5.33 -37.65
N GLN A 178 -0.74 5.33 -36.86
CA GLN A 178 -2.04 5.98 -37.17
C GLN A 178 -2.72 5.50 -38.46
N ARG A 179 -2.42 4.27 -38.91
CA ARG A 179 -3.15 3.67 -40.02
C ARG A 179 -4.60 3.38 -39.67
N PHE A 180 -4.86 3.12 -38.40
CA PHE A 180 -6.17 3.00 -37.79
C PHE A 180 -6.37 4.10 -36.76
N ASN A 181 -7.60 4.52 -36.54
CA ASN A 181 -7.93 5.55 -35.56
C ASN A 181 -8.75 5.01 -34.38
N VAL A 182 -9.28 3.78 -34.46
CA VAL A 182 -9.92 3.07 -33.35
C VAL A 182 -9.30 1.69 -33.23
N LEU A 183 -8.83 1.34 -32.03
CA LEU A 183 -8.40 0.00 -31.68
C LEU A 183 -9.45 -0.65 -30.80
N LEU A 184 -10.22 -1.58 -31.38
CA LEU A 184 -11.14 -2.44 -30.63
C LEU A 184 -10.35 -3.61 -30.06
N CYS A 185 -10.28 -3.71 -28.73
CA CYS A 185 -9.39 -4.68 -28.11
C CYS A 185 -9.94 -5.27 -26.81
N SER A 186 -9.41 -6.43 -26.42
CA SER A 186 -9.56 -6.98 -25.08
C SER A 186 -8.54 -6.32 -24.11
N THR A 187 -8.38 -6.85 -22.90
CA THR A 187 -7.44 -6.33 -21.85
C THR A 187 -5.95 -6.37 -22.25
N ILE A 188 -5.63 -6.74 -23.47
CA ILE A 188 -4.25 -6.82 -24.00
C ILE A 188 -3.50 -5.47 -23.90
N ILE A 189 -4.20 -4.34 -23.92
CA ILE A 189 -3.60 -3.01 -23.79
C ILE A 189 -3.03 -2.73 -22.39
N GLU A 190 -3.31 -3.55 -21.39
CA GLU A 190 -2.67 -3.48 -20.08
C GLU A 190 -1.14 -3.66 -20.16
N THR A 191 -0.61 -4.21 -21.25
CA THR A 191 0.80 -4.60 -21.43
C THR A 191 1.74 -3.47 -21.87
N GLY A 192 1.64 -2.28 -21.29
CA GLY A 192 2.74 -1.29 -21.38
C GLY A 192 2.97 -0.58 -22.72
N ILE A 193 2.05 -0.71 -23.69
CA ILE A 193 2.17 -0.04 -24.97
C ILE A 193 1.89 1.46 -24.80
N ASP A 194 2.81 2.30 -25.28
CA ASP A 194 2.69 3.73 -25.26
C ASP A 194 2.33 4.28 -26.63
N VAL A 195 1.10 4.81 -26.77
CA VAL A 195 0.62 5.45 -27.99
C VAL A 195 0.19 6.87 -27.64
N PRO A 196 1.05 7.88 -27.83
CA PRO A 196 0.79 9.26 -27.42
C PRO A 196 -0.41 9.91 -28.09
N SER A 197 -0.78 9.44 -29.28
CA SER A 197 -1.97 9.91 -30.04
C SER A 197 -3.29 9.34 -29.53
N ALA A 198 -3.28 8.31 -28.69
CA ALA A 198 -4.49 7.72 -28.11
C ALA A 198 -4.87 8.48 -26.83
N ASN A 199 -5.81 9.40 -26.93
CA ASN A 199 -6.24 10.25 -25.81
C ASN A 199 -7.69 9.97 -25.36
N THR A 200 -8.37 9.00 -25.96
CA THR A 200 -9.69 8.56 -25.50
C THR A 200 -9.71 7.05 -25.33
N ILE A 201 -10.22 6.59 -24.18
CA ILE A 201 -10.51 5.18 -23.92
C ILE A 201 -11.98 5.01 -23.57
N ILE A 202 -12.61 4.01 -24.18
CA ILE A 202 -13.99 3.61 -23.90
C ILE A 202 -13.95 2.18 -23.39
N ILE A 203 -14.49 1.90 -22.21
CA ILE A 203 -14.48 0.58 -21.57
C ILE A 203 -15.90 0.10 -21.41
N GLU A 204 -16.30 -0.90 -22.20
CA GLU A 204 -17.58 -1.57 -22.03
C GLU A 204 -17.60 -2.41 -20.77
N ARG A 205 -18.77 -2.51 -20.13
CA ARG A 205 -18.98 -3.30 -18.93
C ARG A 205 -17.90 -3.04 -17.87
N ALA A 206 -17.65 -1.75 -17.61
CA ALA A 206 -16.68 -1.32 -16.60
C ALA A 206 -16.99 -1.86 -15.19
N ASP A 207 -18.24 -2.22 -14.91
CA ASP A 207 -18.72 -2.88 -13.70
C ASP A 207 -18.03 -4.23 -13.44
N LYS A 208 -17.57 -4.93 -14.48
CA LYS A 208 -16.90 -6.25 -14.38
C LYS A 208 -15.40 -6.15 -14.05
N PHE A 209 -14.79 -4.97 -14.07
CA PHE A 209 -13.36 -4.78 -13.84
C PHE A 209 -13.05 -4.45 -12.38
N GLY A 210 -11.88 -4.91 -11.93
CA GLY A 210 -11.32 -4.50 -10.65
C GLY A 210 -10.82 -3.06 -10.68
N LEU A 211 -10.78 -2.39 -9.51
CA LEU A 211 -10.38 -1.00 -9.37
C LEU A 211 -8.95 -0.75 -9.92
N ALA A 212 -8.02 -1.63 -9.60
CA ALA A 212 -6.64 -1.58 -10.10
C ALA A 212 -6.57 -1.72 -11.63
N GLN A 213 -7.39 -2.61 -12.23
CA GLN A 213 -7.45 -2.77 -13.69
C GLN A 213 -8.00 -1.51 -14.37
N LEU A 214 -9.09 -0.95 -13.86
CA LEU A 214 -9.65 0.30 -14.39
C LEU A 214 -8.63 1.44 -14.34
N HIS A 215 -7.87 1.53 -13.25
CA HIS A 215 -6.80 2.53 -13.12
C HIS A 215 -5.69 2.31 -14.15
N GLN A 216 -5.23 1.08 -14.34
CA GLN A 216 -4.21 0.75 -15.34
C GLN A 216 -4.69 1.03 -16.77
N LEU A 217 -5.95 0.67 -17.07
CA LEU A 217 -6.56 0.93 -18.38
C LEU A 217 -6.73 2.43 -18.63
N ARG A 218 -7.23 3.19 -17.64
CA ARG A 218 -7.31 4.65 -17.70
C ARG A 218 -5.94 5.28 -17.95
N GLY A 219 -4.90 4.75 -17.33
CA GLY A 219 -3.52 5.21 -17.49
C GLY A 219 -2.90 4.92 -18.87
N ARG A 220 -3.61 4.23 -19.78
CA ARG A 220 -3.18 4.04 -21.17
C ARG A 220 -3.39 5.26 -22.05
N VAL A 221 -4.24 6.19 -21.64
CA VAL A 221 -4.46 7.48 -22.28
C VAL A 221 -3.89 8.63 -21.44
N GLY A 222 -3.81 9.83 -22.02
CA GLY A 222 -3.28 11.00 -21.33
C GLY A 222 -1.75 11.00 -21.20
N ARG A 223 -1.04 10.44 -22.16
CA ARG A 223 0.44 10.45 -22.23
C ARG A 223 0.99 11.56 -23.11
N SER A 224 0.11 12.45 -23.57
CA SER A 224 0.43 13.63 -24.36
C SER A 224 -0.01 14.91 -23.62
N HIS A 225 0.24 16.06 -24.22
CA HIS A 225 -0.22 17.36 -23.72
C HIS A 225 -1.71 17.66 -24.03
N HIS A 226 -2.39 16.74 -24.74
CA HIS A 226 -3.82 16.86 -25.03
C HIS A 226 -4.67 16.32 -23.88
N GLN A 227 -5.84 16.95 -23.65
CA GLN A 227 -6.81 16.45 -22.68
C GLN A 227 -7.28 15.04 -23.06
N ALA A 228 -7.12 14.10 -22.17
CA ALA A 228 -7.56 12.73 -22.35
C ALA A 228 -8.89 12.46 -21.63
N TYR A 229 -9.61 11.47 -22.14
CA TYR A 229 -10.94 11.09 -21.67
C TYR A 229 -11.04 9.58 -21.48
N ALA A 230 -11.64 9.16 -20.37
CA ALA A 230 -12.00 7.77 -20.10
C ALA A 230 -13.51 7.66 -19.90
N TYR A 231 -14.17 6.86 -20.72
CA TYR A 231 -15.59 6.54 -20.62
C TYR A 231 -15.74 5.12 -20.07
N LEU A 232 -16.27 5.02 -18.87
CA LEU A 232 -16.56 3.77 -18.20
C LEU A 232 -18.04 3.46 -18.37
N LEU A 233 -18.35 2.57 -19.31
CA LEU A 233 -19.73 2.24 -19.67
C LEU A 233 -20.29 1.16 -18.75
N THR A 234 -21.46 1.41 -18.18
CA THR A 234 -22.21 0.47 -17.36
C THR A 234 -23.43 -0.07 -18.13
N PRO A 235 -24.03 -1.20 -17.72
CA PRO A 235 -25.26 -1.70 -18.32
C PRO A 235 -26.35 -0.62 -18.33
N PRO A 236 -27.18 -0.58 -19.40
CA PRO A 236 -28.27 0.42 -19.51
C PRO A 236 -29.31 0.34 -18.39
N ASP A 237 -29.57 -0.87 -17.89
CA ASP A 237 -30.53 -1.19 -16.83
C ASP A 237 -29.99 -0.94 -15.41
N GLY A 238 -28.74 -0.51 -15.27
CA GLY A 238 -28.11 -0.27 -13.97
C GLY A 238 -27.89 -1.56 -13.13
N ALA A 239 -27.98 -2.72 -13.74
CA ALA A 239 -27.88 -4.02 -13.06
C ALA A 239 -26.40 -4.38 -12.76
N PHE A 240 -25.83 -3.80 -11.71
CA PHE A 240 -24.52 -4.15 -11.19
C PHE A 240 -24.47 -4.05 -9.67
N THR A 241 -23.47 -4.68 -9.05
CA THR A 241 -23.36 -4.81 -7.59
C THR A 241 -23.03 -3.49 -6.91
N LYS A 242 -23.39 -3.36 -5.62
CA LYS A 242 -23.00 -2.19 -4.80
C LYS A 242 -21.48 -1.99 -4.73
N ASP A 243 -20.70 -3.06 -4.76
CA ASP A 243 -19.25 -2.98 -4.76
C ASP A 243 -18.68 -2.52 -6.10
N ALA A 244 -19.34 -2.88 -7.22
CA ALA A 244 -19.01 -2.29 -8.52
C ALA A 244 -19.28 -0.78 -8.54
N GLN A 245 -20.41 -0.32 -7.95
CA GLN A 245 -20.70 1.10 -7.80
C GLN A 245 -19.59 1.83 -7.02
N LYS A 246 -19.22 1.31 -5.85
CA LYS A 246 -18.15 1.91 -5.03
C LYS A 246 -16.82 2.02 -5.80
N ARG A 247 -16.46 0.98 -6.58
CA ARG A 247 -15.24 1.01 -7.42
C ARG A 247 -15.31 2.09 -8.50
N LEU A 248 -16.45 2.21 -9.16
CA LEU A 248 -16.67 3.21 -10.21
C LEU A 248 -16.68 4.63 -9.64
N ASP A 249 -17.31 4.84 -8.48
CA ASP A 249 -17.30 6.13 -7.76
C ASP A 249 -15.85 6.49 -7.33
N ALA A 250 -15.09 5.53 -6.81
CA ALA A 250 -13.72 5.75 -6.41
C ALA A 250 -12.81 6.17 -7.59
N ILE A 251 -12.92 5.49 -8.75
CA ILE A 251 -12.10 5.85 -9.91
C ILE A 251 -12.50 7.18 -10.54
N GLN A 252 -13.76 7.56 -10.46
CA GLN A 252 -14.27 8.85 -10.93
C GLN A 252 -13.82 10.00 -10.02
N ALA A 253 -13.84 9.79 -8.70
CA ALA A 253 -13.41 10.80 -7.72
C ALA A 253 -11.89 11.07 -7.75
N LEU A 254 -11.08 10.10 -8.19
CA LEU A 254 -9.63 10.19 -8.21
C LEU A 254 -9.12 10.60 -9.60
N GLU A 255 -9.24 11.88 -9.93
CA GLU A 255 -8.77 12.43 -11.21
C GLU A 255 -7.25 12.71 -11.24
N ASP A 256 -6.63 12.92 -10.07
CA ASP A 256 -5.24 13.36 -9.98
C ASP A 256 -4.23 12.27 -10.38
N LEU A 257 -3.14 12.72 -11.02
CA LEU A 257 -1.97 11.89 -11.29
C LEU A 257 -1.30 11.48 -9.96
N GLY A 258 -0.96 10.21 -9.83
CA GLY A 258 -0.39 9.66 -8.57
C GLY A 258 -1.43 9.03 -7.64
N SER A 259 -2.71 9.07 -8.00
CA SER A 259 -3.81 8.50 -7.21
C SER A 259 -3.78 6.96 -7.04
N GLY A 260 -2.84 6.26 -7.70
CA GLY A 260 -2.74 4.78 -7.63
C GLY A 260 -2.56 4.24 -6.22
N PHE A 261 -1.85 4.97 -5.37
CA PHE A 261 -1.70 4.62 -3.96
C PHE A 261 -3.04 4.73 -3.19
N TYR A 262 -3.75 5.85 -3.37
CA TYR A 262 -5.07 6.07 -2.76
C TYR A 262 -6.09 5.05 -3.24
N LEU A 263 -5.99 4.69 -4.52
CA LEU A 263 -6.85 3.68 -5.12
C LEU A 263 -6.63 2.30 -4.51
N ALA A 264 -5.38 1.92 -4.21
CA ALA A 264 -5.06 0.67 -3.51
C ALA A 264 -5.61 0.66 -2.09
N MET A 265 -5.63 1.80 -1.40
CA MET A 265 -6.25 1.95 -0.08
C MET A 265 -7.78 1.81 -0.15
N HIS A 266 -8.42 2.43 -1.14
CA HIS A 266 -9.87 2.25 -1.37
C HIS A 266 -10.24 0.82 -1.75
N ASP A 267 -9.42 0.14 -2.55
CA ASP A 267 -9.63 -1.29 -2.86
C ASP A 267 -9.57 -2.16 -1.60
N LEU A 268 -8.66 -1.85 -0.68
CA LEU A 268 -8.58 -2.46 0.65
C LEU A 268 -9.84 -2.24 1.49
N GLU A 269 -10.36 -1.01 1.51
CA GLU A 269 -11.59 -0.66 2.24
C GLU A 269 -12.83 -1.34 1.64
N ILE A 270 -12.95 -1.38 0.31
CA ILE A 270 -14.10 -1.98 -0.39
C ILE A 270 -14.14 -3.50 -0.18
N ARG A 271 -12.99 -4.17 -0.28
CA ARG A 271 -12.88 -5.63 -0.12
C ARG A 271 -12.95 -6.08 1.34
N GLY A 272 -12.70 -5.16 2.28
CA GLY A 272 -12.53 -5.51 3.69
C GLY A 272 -11.19 -6.20 3.98
N ALA A 273 -10.67 -6.06 5.19
CA ALA A 273 -9.37 -6.61 5.57
C ALA A 273 -9.31 -8.16 5.51
N GLY A 274 -10.45 -8.86 5.49
CA GLY A 274 -10.53 -10.32 5.43
C GLY A 274 -10.49 -10.92 4.03
N GLU A 275 -11.00 -10.20 3.01
CA GLU A 275 -11.09 -10.72 1.62
C GLU A 275 -9.85 -10.45 0.77
N VAL A 276 -9.04 -9.48 1.17
CA VAL A 276 -7.80 -9.08 0.45
C VAL A 276 -6.80 -10.23 0.32
N LEU A 277 -7.02 -11.29 1.04
CA LEU A 277 -6.10 -12.39 1.22
C LEU A 277 -6.59 -13.70 0.65
N GLY A 278 -7.40 -13.59 -0.40
CA GLY A 278 -7.95 -14.67 -1.21
C GLY A 278 -7.44 -16.06 -0.87
N GLU A 279 -8.35 -16.93 -0.49
CA GLU A 279 -8.14 -18.33 -0.10
C GLU A 279 -7.29 -19.18 -1.08
N HIS A 280 -6.92 -18.62 -2.23
CA HIS A 280 -6.24 -19.34 -3.31
C HIS A 280 -4.76 -18.98 -3.54
N GLN A 281 -4.12 -18.13 -2.71
CA GLN A 281 -2.74 -17.68 -2.99
C GLN A 281 -1.62 -18.29 -2.16
N SER A 282 -1.87 -19.23 -1.21
CA SER A 282 -0.78 -19.73 -0.38
C SER A 282 -1.06 -21.05 0.33
N GLY A 283 -0.30 -22.10 0.00
CA GLY A 283 -0.36 -23.37 0.73
C GLY A 283 -0.12 -23.20 2.25
N GLU A 284 0.96 -22.56 2.68
CA GLU A 284 1.31 -22.45 4.11
C GLU A 284 0.60 -21.32 4.85
N ILE A 285 0.22 -20.23 4.17
CA ILE A 285 -0.53 -19.11 4.78
C ILE A 285 -2.00 -19.52 5.03
N ALA A 286 -2.57 -20.42 4.23
CA ALA A 286 -3.93 -20.92 4.43
C ALA A 286 -4.06 -21.78 5.70
N GLU A 287 -3.02 -22.50 6.10
CA GLU A 287 -3.03 -23.33 7.31
C GLU A 287 -2.95 -22.51 8.60
N VAL A 288 -2.23 -21.39 8.59
CA VAL A 288 -1.93 -20.59 9.80
C VAL A 288 -2.82 -19.37 9.92
N GLY A 289 -3.44 -18.93 8.83
CA GLY A 289 -4.18 -17.66 8.74
C GLY A 289 -3.24 -16.47 8.57
N TYR A 290 -3.68 -15.49 7.76
CA TYR A 290 -2.86 -14.34 7.38
C TYR A 290 -2.45 -13.47 8.57
N ASP A 291 -3.33 -13.24 9.49
CA ASP A 291 -3.08 -12.39 10.65
C ASP A 291 -1.99 -12.98 11.55
N LEU A 292 -2.02 -14.30 11.77
CA LEU A 292 -1.00 -15.00 12.53
C LEU A 292 0.36 -15.03 11.77
N TYR A 293 0.32 -15.26 10.45
CA TYR A 293 1.53 -15.20 9.60
C TYR A 293 2.20 -13.82 9.66
N ASN A 294 1.43 -12.73 9.53
CA ASN A 294 1.98 -11.37 9.61
C ASN A 294 2.59 -11.09 10.98
N ARG A 295 1.93 -11.49 12.06
CA ARG A 295 2.48 -11.32 13.42
C ARG A 295 3.78 -12.08 13.61
N MET A 296 3.86 -13.32 13.16
CA MET A 296 5.09 -14.11 13.20
C MET A 296 6.21 -13.43 12.40
N LEU A 297 5.89 -12.93 11.21
CA LEU A 297 6.85 -12.22 10.35
C LEU A 297 7.36 -10.94 11.02
N MET A 298 6.47 -10.14 11.59
CA MET A 298 6.82 -8.90 12.30
C MET A 298 7.71 -9.18 13.52
N GLN A 299 7.38 -10.20 14.29
CA GLN A 299 8.20 -10.62 15.44
C GLN A 299 9.59 -11.07 14.99
N ALA A 300 9.67 -11.88 13.94
CA ALA A 300 10.94 -12.35 13.39
C ALA A 300 11.79 -11.16 12.87
N VAL A 301 11.19 -10.19 12.19
CA VAL A 301 11.87 -8.98 11.71
C VAL A 301 12.36 -8.11 12.89
N LYS A 302 11.56 -7.95 13.96
CA LYS A 302 11.98 -7.22 15.17
C LYS A 302 13.16 -7.92 15.86
N ALA A 303 13.11 -9.26 16.00
CA ALA A 303 14.20 -10.03 16.59
C ALA A 303 15.51 -9.87 15.77
N LEU A 304 15.42 -10.02 14.44
CA LEU A 304 16.58 -9.85 13.55
C LEU A 304 17.17 -8.41 13.61
N LYS A 305 16.32 -7.39 13.68
CA LYS A 305 16.78 -5.98 13.86
C LYS A 305 17.48 -5.74 15.19
N ARG A 306 17.18 -6.55 16.23
CA ARG A 306 17.87 -6.53 17.53
C ARG A 306 19.13 -7.42 17.56
N GLY A 307 19.44 -8.14 16.47
CA GLY A 307 20.53 -9.10 16.39
C GLY A 307 20.21 -10.43 17.07
N GLU A 308 18.96 -10.70 17.38
CA GLU A 308 18.45 -11.93 18.00
C GLU A 308 18.04 -12.94 16.93
N THR A 309 18.25 -14.23 17.18
CA THR A 309 17.79 -15.29 16.26
C THR A 309 16.32 -15.59 16.53
N PRO A 310 15.39 -15.40 15.58
CA PRO A 310 13.97 -15.70 15.80
C PRO A 310 13.77 -17.18 16.12
N GLN A 311 13.09 -17.50 17.21
CA GLN A 311 12.73 -18.88 17.55
C GLN A 311 11.26 -19.13 17.21
N ALA A 312 10.96 -20.24 16.54
CA ALA A 312 9.60 -20.62 16.15
C ALA A 312 8.64 -20.85 17.34
N GLY A 313 9.16 -20.89 18.56
CA GLY A 313 8.41 -21.08 19.80
C GLY A 313 8.27 -19.83 20.66
N ASP A 314 8.79 -18.69 20.23
CA ASP A 314 8.62 -17.44 21.00
C ASP A 314 7.14 -17.07 21.08
N PRO A 315 6.63 -16.77 22.30
CA PRO A 315 5.23 -16.41 22.46
C PRO A 315 4.94 -15.15 21.63
N LEU A 316 4.02 -15.29 20.68
CA LEU A 316 3.54 -14.15 19.89
C LEU A 316 3.04 -13.07 20.84
N GLN A 317 3.62 -11.88 20.77
CA GLN A 317 3.07 -10.73 21.44
C GLN A 317 1.68 -10.47 20.84
N LEU A 318 0.66 -10.89 21.57
CA LEU A 318 -0.74 -10.72 21.19
C LEU A 318 -1.06 -9.23 21.32
N SER A 319 -1.16 -8.53 20.20
CA SER A 319 -1.72 -7.18 20.26
C SER A 319 -3.16 -7.26 20.74
N THR A 320 -3.53 -6.41 21.67
CA THR A 320 -4.90 -6.35 22.20
C THR A 320 -5.85 -5.77 21.15
N ASP A 321 -6.88 -6.51 20.78
CA ASP A 321 -7.97 -6.03 19.91
C ASP A 321 -8.99 -5.23 20.76
N ILE A 322 -9.21 -3.96 20.43
CA ILE A 322 -10.07 -3.04 21.19
C ILE A 322 -11.15 -2.48 20.29
N ASN A 323 -12.40 -2.86 20.54
CA ASN A 323 -13.57 -2.34 19.87
C ASN A 323 -14.45 -1.53 20.85
N LEU A 324 -14.53 -0.24 20.64
CA LEU A 324 -15.35 0.68 21.42
C LEU A 324 -16.76 0.89 20.84
N HIS A 325 -17.09 0.31 19.67
CA HIS A 325 -18.31 0.59 18.91
C HIS A 325 -18.56 2.10 18.74
N ALA A 326 -17.50 2.84 18.48
CA ALA A 326 -17.52 4.29 18.22
C ALA A 326 -16.39 4.67 17.27
N PRO A 327 -16.54 5.70 16.42
CA PRO A 327 -15.48 6.14 15.53
C PRO A 327 -14.20 6.54 16.28
N ALA A 328 -13.11 5.83 16.04
CA ALA A 328 -11.77 6.09 16.56
C ALA A 328 -10.81 6.19 15.37
N LEU A 329 -10.74 7.37 14.75
CA LEU A 329 -10.01 7.60 13.50
C LEU A 329 -9.55 9.06 13.39
N LEU A 330 -8.61 9.34 12.48
CA LEU A 330 -8.23 10.69 12.07
C LEU A 330 -9.17 11.16 10.95
N PRO A 331 -10.10 12.10 11.20
CA PRO A 331 -11.01 12.60 10.17
C PRO A 331 -10.24 13.24 9.02
N SER A 332 -10.72 13.06 7.78
CA SER A 332 -10.14 13.70 6.59
C SER A 332 -10.20 15.23 6.65
N ALA A 333 -11.20 15.78 7.32
CA ALA A 333 -11.31 17.22 7.58
C ALA A 333 -10.23 17.74 8.54
N TYR A 334 -9.68 16.88 9.43
CA TYR A 334 -8.65 17.25 10.40
C TYR A 334 -7.25 17.06 9.84
N VAL A 335 -6.97 15.91 9.21
CA VAL A 335 -5.72 15.63 8.48
C VAL A 335 -6.07 15.34 7.02
N PRO A 336 -6.07 16.35 6.12
CA PRO A 336 -6.49 16.17 4.73
C PRO A 336 -5.59 15.22 3.94
N ASP A 337 -4.29 15.27 4.17
CA ASP A 337 -3.31 14.44 3.48
C ASP A 337 -3.35 12.98 3.99
N VAL A 338 -3.65 12.05 3.08
CA VAL A 338 -3.77 10.61 3.40
C VAL A 338 -2.43 10.01 3.79
N SER A 339 -1.33 10.44 3.17
CA SER A 339 0.02 9.92 3.50
C SER A 339 0.39 10.29 4.93
N GLN A 340 0.06 11.52 5.35
CA GLN A 340 0.29 11.96 6.72
C GLN A 340 -0.64 11.26 7.71
N ARG A 341 -1.93 11.04 7.36
CA ARG A 341 -2.81 10.21 8.21
C ARG A 341 -2.23 8.81 8.44
N LEU A 342 -1.75 8.15 7.38
CA LEU A 342 -1.13 6.83 7.47
C LEU A 342 0.15 6.84 8.31
N ALA A 343 0.98 7.87 8.16
CA ALA A 343 2.19 8.03 8.98
C ALA A 343 1.84 8.14 10.47
N PHE A 344 0.80 8.90 10.84
CA PHE A 344 0.33 8.99 12.21
C PHE A 344 -0.30 7.68 12.71
N TYR A 345 -1.12 7.00 11.89
CA TYR A 345 -1.64 5.67 12.27
C TYR A 345 -0.51 4.68 12.54
N LYS A 346 0.52 4.69 11.68
CA LYS A 346 1.72 3.85 11.88
C LYS A 346 2.47 4.23 13.15
N ALA A 347 2.70 5.52 13.39
CA ALA A 347 3.38 6.01 14.59
C ALA A 347 2.64 5.58 15.87
N PHE A 348 1.31 5.70 15.89
CA PHE A 348 0.49 5.28 17.03
C PHE A 348 0.49 3.76 17.21
N ALA A 349 0.37 2.99 16.11
CA ALA A 349 0.37 1.54 16.14
C ALA A 349 1.72 0.96 16.60
N SER A 350 2.83 1.58 16.18
CA SER A 350 4.19 1.14 16.50
C SER A 350 4.73 1.69 17.83
N ALA A 351 3.97 2.53 18.54
CA ALA A 351 4.38 3.03 19.84
C ALA A 351 4.48 1.87 20.85
N GLU A 352 5.68 1.63 21.36
CA GLU A 352 5.97 0.55 22.33
C GLU A 352 5.72 1.01 23.78
N ASP A 353 5.72 2.31 24.02
CA ASP A 353 5.47 2.92 25.33
C ASP A 353 4.61 4.18 25.23
N ARG A 354 4.23 4.68 26.41
CA ARG A 354 3.41 5.89 26.55
C ARG A 354 4.12 7.14 26.05
N ALA A 355 5.44 7.25 26.25
CA ALA A 355 6.22 8.43 25.87
C ALA A 355 6.30 8.56 24.33
N ALA A 356 6.50 7.44 23.60
CA ALA A 356 6.48 7.41 22.13
C ALA A 356 5.10 7.81 21.58
N LEU A 357 4.01 7.34 22.21
CA LEU A 357 2.65 7.71 21.83
C LEU A 357 2.35 9.19 22.11
N GLU A 358 2.78 9.74 23.24
CA GLU A 358 2.63 11.16 23.59
C GLU A 358 3.40 12.05 22.61
N LYS A 359 4.65 11.71 22.27
CA LYS A 359 5.45 12.42 21.27
C LYS A 359 4.76 12.46 19.89
N SER A 360 4.20 11.34 19.44
CA SER A 360 3.46 11.29 18.17
C SER A 360 2.16 12.09 18.24
N THR A 361 1.53 12.16 19.41
CA THR A 361 0.33 12.97 19.66
C THR A 361 0.64 14.46 19.64
N GLU A 362 1.74 14.88 20.28
CA GLU A 362 2.23 16.26 20.25
C GLU A 362 2.52 16.71 18.82
N ALA A 363 3.24 15.89 18.04
CA ALA A 363 3.50 16.18 16.63
C ALA A 363 2.21 16.34 15.81
N LEU A 364 1.17 15.53 16.07
CA LEU A 364 -0.12 15.67 15.42
C LEU A 364 -0.81 17.00 15.80
N VAL A 365 -0.77 17.37 17.08
CA VAL A 365 -1.38 18.62 17.56
C VAL A 365 -0.62 19.84 17.06
N ASP A 366 0.70 19.79 16.99
CA ASP A 366 1.53 20.88 16.46
C ASP A 366 1.25 21.15 14.98
N CYS A 367 1.03 20.07 14.18
CA CYS A 367 0.73 20.22 12.76
C CYS A 367 -0.71 20.65 12.46
N TYR A 368 -1.69 20.17 13.22
CA TYR A 368 -3.13 20.27 12.86
C TYR A 368 -4.00 20.91 13.92
N GLY A 369 -3.45 21.28 15.07
CA GLY A 369 -4.17 21.93 16.14
C GLY A 369 -4.97 20.96 17.02
N LYS A 370 -6.03 21.48 17.65
CA LYS A 370 -6.83 20.74 18.64
C LYS A 370 -7.45 19.46 18.10
N LEU A 371 -7.28 18.35 18.84
CA LEU A 371 -7.80 17.02 18.48
C LEU A 371 -9.34 17.00 18.44
N PRO A 372 -9.96 16.57 17.34
CA PRO A 372 -11.37 16.23 17.32
C PRO A 372 -11.66 14.96 18.14
N ASP A 373 -12.93 14.75 18.52
CA ASP A 373 -13.31 13.64 19.42
C ASP A 373 -12.93 12.26 18.88
N ALA A 374 -13.06 12.04 17.56
CA ALA A 374 -12.67 10.77 16.93
C ALA A 374 -11.15 10.52 17.02
N ALA A 375 -10.31 11.55 16.83
CA ALA A 375 -8.87 11.46 16.96
C ALA A 375 -8.45 11.25 18.43
N ARG A 376 -9.12 11.91 19.37
CA ARG A 376 -8.89 11.71 20.80
C ARG A 376 -9.19 10.27 21.20
N ARG A 377 -10.32 9.70 20.75
CA ARG A 377 -10.65 8.29 21.00
C ARG A 377 -9.63 7.35 20.39
N LEU A 378 -9.10 7.63 19.21
CA LEU A 378 -8.03 6.82 18.60
C LEU A 378 -6.81 6.76 19.51
N ILE A 379 -6.34 7.90 20.00
CA ILE A 379 -5.19 7.96 20.91
C ILE A 379 -5.47 7.22 22.22
N GLU A 380 -6.67 7.38 22.79
CA GLU A 380 -7.07 6.65 23.99
C GLU A 380 -7.15 5.12 23.78
N VAL A 381 -7.57 4.65 22.60
CA VAL A 381 -7.51 3.23 22.23
C VAL A 381 -6.06 2.72 22.24
N HIS A 382 -5.12 3.49 21.71
CA HIS A 382 -3.70 3.10 21.73
C HIS A 382 -3.10 3.14 23.15
N LYS A 383 -3.46 4.12 23.98
CA LYS A 383 -3.09 4.13 25.41
C LYS A 383 -3.63 2.91 26.14
N LEU A 384 -4.88 2.56 25.86
CA LEU A 384 -5.54 1.40 26.44
C LEU A 384 -4.86 0.10 25.98
N ARG A 385 -4.47 -0.01 24.71
CA ARG A 385 -3.71 -1.14 24.16
C ARG A 385 -2.44 -1.40 24.95
N LEU A 386 -1.62 -0.37 25.17
CA LEU A 386 -0.36 -0.50 25.92
C LEU A 386 -0.59 -1.03 27.34
N LYS A 387 -1.65 -0.59 28.03
CA LYS A 387 -2.02 -1.11 29.34
C LYS A 387 -2.50 -2.56 29.28
N CYS A 388 -3.30 -2.91 28.29
CA CYS A 388 -3.85 -4.24 28.12
C CYS A 388 -2.77 -5.27 27.80
N GLU A 389 -1.79 -4.92 26.97
CA GLU A 389 -0.65 -5.77 26.66
C GLU A 389 0.17 -6.14 27.91
N ALA A 390 0.38 -5.16 28.81
CA ALA A 390 1.07 -5.40 30.07
C ALA A 390 0.33 -6.37 31.02
N ILE A 391 -1.01 -6.36 30.99
CA ILE A 391 -1.87 -7.21 31.84
C ILE A 391 -2.11 -8.59 31.19
N GLY A 392 -1.93 -8.73 29.88
CA GLY A 392 -2.24 -9.94 29.14
C GLY A 392 -3.72 -10.02 28.74
N ILE A 393 -4.29 -8.92 28.27
CA ILE A 393 -5.64 -8.87 27.72
C ILE A 393 -5.57 -8.99 26.22
N ARG A 394 -6.30 -9.98 25.67
CA ARG A 394 -6.34 -10.26 24.23
C ARG A 394 -7.36 -9.42 23.47
N ARG A 395 -8.51 -9.17 24.08
CA ARG A 395 -9.61 -8.44 23.44
C ARG A 395 -10.45 -7.67 24.43
N ILE A 396 -10.86 -6.47 24.04
CA ILE A 396 -11.89 -5.68 24.70
C ILE A 396 -12.99 -5.36 23.69
N ASP A 397 -14.21 -5.72 24.00
CA ASP A 397 -15.41 -5.39 23.22
C ASP A 397 -16.35 -4.57 24.12
N ALA A 398 -16.32 -3.25 23.96
CA ALA A 398 -17.09 -2.31 24.77
C ALA A 398 -18.36 -1.86 24.02
N ALA A 399 -19.33 -2.78 23.85
CA ALA A 399 -20.61 -2.48 23.22
C ALA A 399 -21.54 -1.66 24.14
N PRO A 400 -22.55 -0.96 23.58
CA PRO A 400 -23.50 -0.18 24.38
C PRO A 400 -24.26 -0.98 25.46
N ALA A 401 -24.48 -2.27 25.23
CA ALA A 401 -25.23 -3.13 26.15
C ALA A 401 -24.36 -3.85 27.18
N ALA A 402 -23.09 -4.12 26.88
CA ALA A 402 -22.18 -4.84 27.76
C ALA A 402 -20.73 -4.65 27.33
N ILE A 403 -19.78 -4.78 28.27
CA ILE A 403 -18.35 -4.78 28.01
C ILE A 403 -17.82 -6.20 28.25
N ILE A 404 -17.10 -6.75 27.26
CA ILE A 404 -16.47 -8.08 27.35
C ILE A 404 -14.95 -7.89 27.29
N ILE A 405 -14.24 -8.41 28.28
CA ILE A 405 -12.78 -8.42 28.35
C ILE A 405 -12.32 -9.86 28.27
N ALA A 406 -11.51 -10.20 27.26
CA ALA A 406 -10.94 -11.54 27.09
C ALA A 406 -9.44 -11.51 27.43
N PHE A 407 -9.06 -12.40 28.32
CA PHE A 407 -7.67 -12.56 28.77
C PHE A 407 -6.90 -13.57 27.93
N THR A 408 -5.59 -13.52 27.99
CA THR A 408 -4.71 -14.59 27.53
C THR A 408 -4.80 -15.79 28.47
N PRO A 409 -4.36 -16.99 28.05
CA PRO A 409 -4.36 -18.19 28.93
C PRO A 409 -3.51 -18.03 30.22
N LYS A 410 -2.53 -17.10 30.20
CA LYS A 410 -1.70 -16.77 31.35
C LYS A 410 -1.62 -15.24 31.49
N PRO A 411 -2.66 -14.60 32.00
CA PRO A 411 -2.67 -13.14 32.15
C PRO A 411 -1.80 -12.73 33.35
N ASN A 412 -1.16 -11.57 33.20
CA ASN A 412 -0.36 -10.96 34.27
C ASN A 412 -1.25 -10.08 35.15
N LEU A 413 -2.11 -10.71 35.95
CA LEU A 413 -3.04 -10.02 36.86
C LEU A 413 -3.06 -10.71 38.23
N ASP A 414 -3.48 -9.97 39.26
CA ASP A 414 -3.68 -10.54 40.59
C ASP A 414 -5.01 -11.32 40.62
N PRO A 415 -4.99 -12.65 40.83
CA PRO A 415 -6.21 -13.46 40.93
C PRO A 415 -7.15 -12.99 42.07
N LEU A 416 -6.57 -12.49 43.18
CA LEU A 416 -7.35 -11.97 44.29
C LEU A 416 -8.05 -10.66 43.92
N ALA A 417 -7.42 -9.82 43.11
CA ALA A 417 -8.03 -8.59 42.61
C ALA A 417 -9.24 -8.90 41.70
N LEU A 418 -9.14 -9.94 40.86
CA LEU A 418 -10.27 -10.40 40.03
C LEU A 418 -11.44 -10.90 40.90
N VAL A 419 -11.17 -11.70 41.93
CA VAL A 419 -12.20 -12.18 42.87
C VAL A 419 -12.85 -11.00 43.61
N LYS A 420 -12.05 -10.06 44.11
CA LYS A 420 -12.57 -8.84 44.77
C LYS A 420 -13.41 -8.00 43.81
N LEU A 421 -13.02 -7.87 42.56
CA LEU A 421 -13.79 -7.16 41.54
C LEU A 421 -15.18 -7.83 41.36
N LEU A 422 -15.24 -9.15 41.21
CA LEU A 422 -16.48 -9.90 41.06
C LEU A 422 -17.39 -9.79 42.30
N GLN A 423 -16.81 -9.76 43.50
CA GLN A 423 -17.55 -9.59 44.73
C GLN A 423 -18.08 -8.14 44.94
N SER A 424 -17.30 -7.15 44.46
CA SER A 424 -17.66 -5.74 44.64
C SER A 424 -18.63 -5.19 43.61
N ARG A 425 -18.77 -5.87 42.46
CA ARG A 425 -19.61 -5.46 41.31
C ARG A 425 -20.65 -6.53 40.96
N ARG A 426 -21.91 -6.23 41.20
CA ARG A 426 -23.04 -7.14 40.86
C ARG A 426 -23.26 -7.29 39.35
N ASP A 427 -22.77 -6.34 38.57
CA ASP A 427 -22.86 -6.32 37.10
C ASP A 427 -21.71 -7.10 36.42
N ALA A 428 -20.71 -7.56 37.17
CA ALA A 428 -19.57 -8.32 36.67
C ALA A 428 -19.78 -9.83 36.82
N GLN A 429 -19.52 -10.59 35.74
CA GLN A 429 -19.57 -12.04 35.74
C GLN A 429 -18.51 -12.65 34.82
N MET A 430 -18.00 -13.83 35.18
CA MET A 430 -17.11 -14.59 34.30
C MET A 430 -17.92 -15.43 33.29
N LEU A 431 -17.57 -15.33 32.02
CA LEU A 431 -18.04 -16.19 30.94
C LEU A 431 -16.96 -17.22 30.58
N GLY A 432 -16.84 -18.26 31.41
CA GLY A 432 -15.73 -19.22 31.33
C GLY A 432 -14.43 -18.67 31.96
N PRO A 433 -13.29 -19.37 31.80
CA PRO A 433 -12.05 -19.04 32.53
C PRO A 433 -11.35 -17.77 32.02
N GLU A 434 -11.59 -17.36 30.77
CA GLU A 434 -10.80 -16.31 30.11
C GLU A 434 -11.61 -15.05 29.77
N ARG A 435 -12.90 -14.98 30.13
CA ARG A 435 -13.74 -13.83 29.71
C ARG A 435 -14.49 -13.23 30.89
N LEU A 436 -14.27 -11.95 31.10
CA LEU A 436 -15.03 -11.14 32.05
C LEU A 436 -16.08 -10.33 31.28
N LYS A 437 -17.34 -10.42 31.66
CA LYS A 437 -18.44 -9.65 31.14
C LYS A 437 -18.92 -8.67 32.20
N LEU A 438 -19.12 -7.41 31.80
CA LEU A 438 -19.75 -6.37 32.59
C LEU A 438 -21.10 -6.00 31.95
N ASN A 439 -22.19 -6.21 32.62
CA ASN A 439 -23.53 -5.88 32.14
C ASN A 439 -23.83 -4.39 32.43
N VAL A 440 -23.08 -3.51 31.79
CA VAL A 440 -23.24 -2.05 31.92
C VAL A 440 -23.86 -1.52 30.65
N ALA A 441 -25.14 -1.15 30.70
CA ALA A 441 -25.80 -0.46 29.59
C ALA A 441 -25.40 1.02 29.60
N ASN A 442 -24.55 1.40 28.66
CA ASN A 442 -24.13 2.79 28.51
C ASN A 442 -23.97 3.16 27.03
N PRO A 443 -24.82 4.06 26.48
CA PRO A 443 -24.73 4.49 25.10
C PRO A 443 -23.53 5.39 24.83
N ASP A 444 -22.98 6.07 25.84
CA ASP A 444 -21.88 7.01 25.73
C ASP A 444 -20.53 6.28 25.64
N PRO A 445 -19.78 6.40 24.51
CA PRO A 445 -18.48 5.76 24.33
C PRO A 445 -17.43 6.19 25.37
N GLU A 446 -17.42 7.44 25.77
CA GLU A 446 -16.44 7.97 26.73
C GLU A 446 -16.64 7.34 28.13
N LYS A 447 -17.88 7.19 28.55
CA LYS A 447 -18.21 6.51 29.81
C LYS A 447 -17.89 5.02 29.78
N ARG A 448 -18.08 4.37 28.61
CA ARG A 448 -17.64 2.97 28.44
C ARG A 448 -16.14 2.82 28.55
N LEU A 449 -15.39 3.73 27.90
CA LEU A 449 -13.94 3.78 27.99
C LEU A 449 -13.47 3.99 29.44
N GLN A 450 -14.08 4.93 30.17
CA GLN A 450 -13.79 5.14 31.59
C GLN A 450 -14.05 3.91 32.43
N THR A 451 -15.18 3.20 32.20
CA THR A 451 -15.47 1.95 32.88
C THR A 451 -14.40 0.89 32.64
N VAL A 452 -13.89 0.79 31.42
CA VAL A 452 -12.78 -0.12 31.09
C VAL A 452 -11.52 0.29 31.89
N TYR A 453 -11.16 1.56 31.90
CA TYR A 453 -10.00 2.03 32.69
C TYR A 453 -10.14 1.74 34.18
N ASP A 454 -11.32 1.95 34.75
CA ASP A 454 -11.59 1.67 36.17
C ASP A 454 -11.43 0.19 36.52
N VAL A 455 -11.85 -0.68 35.62
CA VAL A 455 -11.69 -2.14 35.78
C VAL A 455 -10.21 -2.53 35.65
N LEU A 456 -9.52 -2.03 34.64
CA LEU A 456 -8.10 -2.34 34.45
C LEU A 456 -7.23 -1.82 35.61
N ALA A 457 -7.54 -0.67 36.15
CA ALA A 457 -6.83 -0.13 37.34
C ALA A 457 -6.98 -1.03 38.55
N LYS A 458 -8.10 -1.77 38.68
CA LYS A 458 -8.32 -2.72 39.79
C LYS A 458 -7.66 -4.07 39.56
N LEU A 459 -7.43 -4.44 38.28
CA LEU A 459 -6.87 -5.75 37.89
C LEU A 459 -5.33 -5.70 37.78
N ALA A 460 -4.75 -4.54 37.56
CA ALA A 460 -3.29 -4.40 37.45
C ALA A 460 -2.61 -4.77 38.79
N LEU A 461 -1.53 -5.55 38.67
CA LEU A 461 -0.64 -5.75 39.81
C LEU A 461 -0.13 -4.37 40.33
N PRO A 462 0.00 -4.16 41.65
CA PRO A 462 0.70 -2.98 42.15
C PRO A 462 2.08 -2.93 41.51
N SER A 463 2.39 -1.86 40.76
CA SER A 463 3.71 -1.70 40.16
C SER A 463 4.72 -1.71 41.30
N GLU A 464 5.60 -2.70 41.37
CA GLU A 464 6.80 -2.59 42.18
C GLU A 464 7.52 -1.29 41.78
N PRO A 465 7.93 -0.46 42.76
CA PRO A 465 8.72 0.72 42.44
C PRO A 465 9.97 0.24 41.71
N LEU A 466 10.20 0.74 40.50
CA LEU A 466 11.43 0.51 39.74
C LEU A 466 12.61 0.66 40.70
N PRO A 467 13.55 -0.33 40.77
CA PRO A 467 14.75 -0.16 41.55
C PRO A 467 15.42 1.14 41.11
N PRO A 468 15.92 1.96 42.06
CA PRO A 468 16.55 3.24 41.76
C PRO A 468 17.64 2.97 40.70
N ALA A 469 17.65 3.75 39.63
CA ALA A 469 18.65 3.67 38.57
C ALA A 469 20.03 3.59 39.24
N PRO A 470 20.92 2.68 38.77
CA PRO A 470 22.26 2.59 39.33
C PRO A 470 22.90 3.98 39.26
N ALA A 471 23.35 4.50 40.41
CA ALA A 471 24.00 5.78 40.50
C ALA A 471 25.12 5.85 39.47
N ALA A 472 25.10 6.87 38.65
CA ALA A 472 26.16 7.11 37.66
C ALA A 472 27.50 7.07 38.41
N PRO A 473 28.52 6.38 37.86
CA PRO A 473 29.82 6.30 38.52
C PRO A 473 30.34 7.73 38.75
N GLY A 474 30.59 8.06 40.03
CA GLY A 474 31.01 9.36 40.47
C GLY A 474 32.19 9.85 39.63
N THR A 475 32.04 11.00 39.04
CA THR A 475 33.16 11.77 38.46
C THR A 475 34.13 12.10 39.58
N SER A 476 35.13 11.29 39.72
CA SER A 476 36.33 11.56 40.51
C SER A 476 36.93 12.87 40.01
N SER A 477 36.85 13.91 40.82
CA SER A 477 37.48 15.22 40.61
C SER A 477 39.00 15.03 40.55
N MET A 478 39.54 14.88 39.39
CA MET A 478 40.98 14.92 39.15
C MET A 478 41.43 16.38 39.15
N SER A 479 42.05 16.80 40.28
CA SER A 479 42.65 18.10 40.43
C SER A 479 43.72 18.32 39.38
N LEU A 480 43.51 19.28 38.51
CA LEU A 480 44.47 19.77 37.52
C LEU A 480 45.63 20.49 38.27
N ARG A 481 46.77 19.81 38.42
CA ARG A 481 48.07 20.45 38.71
C ARG A 481 48.52 21.29 37.51
N LYS A 482 48.69 22.59 37.72
CA LYS A 482 49.33 23.52 36.78
C LYS A 482 50.78 23.08 36.53
N PRO A 483 51.26 22.99 35.28
CA PRO A 483 52.70 22.99 35.00
C PRO A 483 53.22 24.41 34.90
N LYS A 484 54.34 24.64 35.58
CA LYS A 484 55.19 25.86 35.52
C LYS A 484 55.96 25.95 34.20
N GLY A 485 56.00 27.09 33.67
CA GLY A 485 56.80 27.83 32.76
C GLY A 485 57.90 27.20 31.91
N GLY A 486 58.02 27.67 30.69
CA GLY A 486 59.22 27.48 29.87
C GLY A 486 59.10 27.97 28.43
N LYS A 487 59.47 29.25 28.25
CA LYS A 487 60.15 29.82 27.09
C LYS A 487 59.54 29.86 25.69
N SER A 488 59.33 31.09 25.31
CA SER A 488 59.23 31.87 24.06
C SER A 488 59.92 31.39 22.79
N ALA A 489 59.23 31.69 21.67
CA ALA A 489 59.61 32.28 20.36
C ALA A 489 59.77 31.31 19.18
N PRO A 490 59.65 31.78 17.91
CA PRO A 490 58.98 32.96 17.43
C PRO A 490 58.04 32.71 16.18
N ALA A 491 57.32 33.74 15.83
CA ALA A 491 56.43 33.91 14.69
C ALA A 491 57.13 33.75 13.32
N VAL A 492 56.40 33.16 12.35
CA VAL A 492 56.62 33.42 10.91
C VAL A 492 55.25 33.67 10.25
N SER A 493 55.11 34.87 9.79
CA SER A 493 54.09 35.41 8.88
C SER A 493 54.25 34.90 7.45
N ARG A 494 53.15 34.68 6.73
CA ARG A 494 52.91 34.97 5.30
C ARG A 494 51.53 34.44 4.91
N SER A 495 50.56 35.29 4.73
CA SER A 495 50.01 35.96 3.54
C SER A 495 49.97 35.11 2.27
N SER A 496 48.73 34.77 1.78
CA SER A 496 48.35 35.10 0.40
C SER A 496 46.89 34.75 0.13
N LYS A 497 46.20 35.67 -0.51
CA LYS A 497 44.84 35.70 -1.00
C LYS A 497 44.58 34.72 -2.16
N PRO A 498 43.32 34.45 -2.50
CA PRO A 498 42.90 33.52 -3.58
C PRO A 498 42.79 34.25 -4.93
N PRO A 499 42.76 33.53 -6.08
CA PRO A 499 42.28 34.10 -7.33
C PRO A 499 40.84 33.67 -7.65
N ARG A 500 40.09 34.62 -8.15
CA ARG A 500 38.83 34.50 -8.90
C ARG A 500 39.12 33.87 -10.29
N ARG A 501 38.28 32.94 -10.70
CA ARG A 501 37.49 32.99 -11.96
C ARG A 501 36.41 31.89 -11.88
#